data_f429ccaefd4ad823a63cf17e768e8875
#
_entry.id   f429ccaefd4ad823a63cf17e768e8875
#
_cell.length_a   1.000
_cell.length_b   1.000
_cell.length_c   1.000
_cell.angle_alpha   90.00
_cell.angle_beta   90.00
_cell.angle_gamma   90.00
#
_symmetry.space_group_name_H-M   'P 1'
#
loop_
_entity.id
_entity.type
_entity.pdbx_description
1 polymer ?
#
loop_
_entity_poly.entity_id
_entity_poly.type
_entity_poly.pdbx_seq_one_letter_code
_entity_poly.pdbx_strand_id
1 'polypeptide(L)'
;MTSPTAAAANPVPARRNLSVFLRTWHKRAGLFAFAFMIWLGASGFLINQSAEWGYDTARIDWPVITSLYGMRASPPREGFTAGDAWLARGGDDVFLNGAPIDYPVGEPVGMIRSDASGQTLLYIATRESLLLLQRDGSVYDELTPPILPVREVRAIGTTGNAIVVEGAQDTLVSTDGGLRWNAMGNRDVQWSTSSTLSAAQRDMLAPYSMPSLPLERALLDLHSGQIFGDAGTWVVNIVGLMSIWLGISGLWMTLRLQRQQKRRAKA
;
A
#
# COMPACT_ATOMS: atom_id res chain seq x y z
N MET A 1 -82.46 25.04 -38.55
CA MET A 1 -81.12 24.42 -38.68
C MET A 1 -80.25 25.01 -37.62
N THR A 2 -80.11 24.35 -36.48
CA THR A 2 -79.28 24.79 -35.34
C THR A 2 -78.02 23.89 -35.28
N SER A 3 -76.86 24.49 -35.48
CA SER A 3 -75.55 23.81 -35.42
C SER A 3 -75.23 23.44 -33.96
N PRO A 4 -74.68 22.25 -33.70
CA PRO A 4 -74.24 21.88 -32.35
C PRO A 4 -72.94 22.56 -32.06
N THR A 5 -72.90 23.24 -30.87
CA THR A 5 -71.73 23.86 -30.28
C THR A 5 -70.74 22.77 -29.81
N ALA A 6 -69.56 22.78 -30.37
CA ALA A 6 -68.48 21.87 -29.95
C ALA A 6 -68.08 22.16 -28.50
N ALA A 7 -68.20 21.15 -27.63
CA ALA A 7 -67.76 21.22 -26.27
C ALA A 7 -66.19 21.29 -26.21
N ALA A 8 -65.67 22.37 -25.66
CA ALA A 8 -64.24 22.56 -25.44
C ALA A 8 -63.69 21.51 -24.48
N ALA A 9 -62.71 20.70 -24.93
CA ALA A 9 -62.02 19.74 -24.13
C ALA A 9 -61.22 20.45 -23.04
N ASN A 10 -61.51 20.17 -21.78
CA ASN A 10 -60.78 20.70 -20.61
C ASN A 10 -59.32 20.22 -20.64
N PRO A 11 -58.31 21.11 -20.54
CA PRO A 11 -56.92 20.72 -20.54
C PRO A 11 -56.60 19.89 -19.27
N VAL A 12 -56.07 18.70 -19.48
CA VAL A 12 -55.63 17.81 -18.39
C VAL A 12 -54.51 18.49 -17.60
N PRO A 13 -54.66 18.66 -16.25
CA PRO A 13 -53.72 19.46 -15.48
C PRO A 13 -52.31 18.86 -15.46
N ALA A 14 -51.29 19.68 -15.75
CA ALA A 14 -49.88 19.34 -15.84
C ALA A 14 -49.32 18.58 -14.62
N ARG A 15 -49.97 18.69 -13.45
CA ARG A 15 -49.60 17.98 -12.19
C ARG A 15 -49.71 16.45 -12.27
N ARG A 16 -50.53 15.90 -13.18
CA ARG A 16 -50.69 14.46 -13.35
C ARG A 16 -49.49 13.86 -14.07
N ASN A 17 -48.91 14.59 -15.00
CA ASN A 17 -47.75 14.17 -15.80
C ASN A 17 -46.47 14.10 -14.95
N LEU A 18 -46.25 15.05 -14.01
CA LEU A 18 -45.08 15.09 -13.16
C LEU A 18 -44.98 13.87 -12.24
N SER A 19 -46.09 13.43 -11.64
CA SER A 19 -46.08 12.27 -10.76
C SER A 19 -45.83 10.94 -11.49
N VAL A 20 -46.32 10.82 -12.72
CA VAL A 20 -46.05 9.65 -13.57
C VAL A 20 -44.58 9.66 -14.01
N PHE A 21 -44.07 10.80 -14.44
CA PHE A 21 -42.68 11.00 -14.79
C PHE A 21 -41.75 10.62 -13.65
N LEU A 22 -41.91 11.20 -12.46
CA LEU A 22 -41.09 10.91 -11.28
C LEU A 22 -41.10 9.42 -10.90
N ARG A 23 -42.27 8.77 -10.92
CA ARG A 23 -42.39 7.33 -10.64
C ARG A 23 -41.63 6.48 -11.64
N THR A 24 -41.75 6.79 -12.91
CA THR A 24 -41.08 6.04 -13.98
C THR A 24 -39.54 6.18 -13.86
N TRP A 25 -39.07 7.42 -13.69
CA TRP A 25 -37.65 7.68 -13.57
C TRP A 25 -37.07 7.15 -12.26
N HIS A 26 -37.80 7.26 -11.16
CA HIS A 26 -37.39 6.66 -9.87
C HIS A 26 -37.19 5.13 -10.01
N LYS A 27 -38.12 4.43 -10.68
CA LYS A 27 -38.00 2.99 -10.91
C LYS A 27 -36.79 2.64 -11.77
N ARG A 28 -36.54 3.35 -12.85
CA ARG A 28 -35.43 3.11 -13.79
C ARG A 28 -34.09 3.43 -13.11
N ALA A 29 -33.98 4.58 -12.48
CA ALA A 29 -32.80 5.00 -11.75
C ALA A 29 -32.51 4.08 -10.57
N GLY A 30 -33.57 3.64 -9.85
CA GLY A 30 -33.44 2.71 -8.74
C GLY A 30 -32.91 1.36 -9.16
N LEU A 31 -33.37 0.82 -10.29
CA LEU A 31 -32.86 -0.44 -10.82
C LEU A 31 -31.38 -0.35 -11.24
N PHE A 32 -31.00 0.76 -11.87
CA PHE A 32 -29.59 1.00 -12.23
C PHE A 32 -28.70 1.17 -10.98
N ALA A 33 -29.13 2.01 -10.04
CA ALA A 33 -28.35 2.29 -8.83
C ALA A 33 -28.27 1.10 -7.85
N PHE A 34 -29.25 0.18 -7.91
CA PHE A 34 -29.37 -0.91 -6.94
C PHE A 34 -28.11 -1.78 -6.84
N ALA A 35 -27.53 -2.22 -7.95
CA ALA A 35 -26.32 -3.03 -7.96
C ALA A 35 -25.13 -2.26 -7.36
N PHE A 36 -24.98 -0.98 -7.70
CA PHE A 36 -23.94 -0.12 -7.15
C PHE A 36 -24.15 0.17 -5.65
N MET A 37 -25.37 0.32 -5.20
CA MET A 37 -25.67 0.53 -3.78
C MET A 37 -25.32 -0.71 -2.94
N ILE A 38 -25.60 -1.92 -3.45
CA ILE A 38 -25.14 -3.16 -2.78
C ILE A 38 -23.61 -3.18 -2.71
N TRP A 39 -22.97 -2.90 -3.83
CA TRP A 39 -21.51 -2.83 -3.91
C TRP A 39 -20.91 -1.82 -2.94
N LEU A 40 -21.38 -0.57 -2.96
CA LEU A 40 -20.90 0.48 -2.06
C LEU A 40 -21.22 0.17 -0.59
N GLY A 41 -22.38 -0.41 -0.30
CA GLY A 41 -22.72 -0.85 1.05
C GLY A 41 -21.80 -1.95 1.56
N ALA A 42 -21.57 -2.98 0.74
CA ALA A 42 -20.69 -4.09 1.10
C ALA A 42 -19.22 -3.65 1.25
N SER A 43 -18.69 -2.89 0.28
CA SER A 43 -17.31 -2.39 0.35
C SER A 43 -17.12 -1.39 1.50
N GLY A 44 -18.08 -0.51 1.76
CA GLY A 44 -18.04 0.40 2.90
C GLY A 44 -18.06 -0.34 4.25
N PHE A 45 -18.84 -1.42 4.36
CA PHE A 45 -18.80 -2.28 5.54
C PHE A 45 -17.42 -2.92 5.73
N LEU A 46 -16.82 -3.48 4.68
CA LEU A 46 -15.48 -4.08 4.75
C LEU A 46 -14.41 -3.05 5.16
N ILE A 47 -14.47 -1.83 4.61
CA ILE A 47 -13.56 -0.74 4.97
C ILE A 47 -13.72 -0.35 6.45
N ASN A 48 -14.96 -0.28 6.94
CA ASN A 48 -15.21 0.07 8.34
C ASN A 48 -14.65 -0.97 9.33
N GLN A 49 -14.49 -2.22 8.89
CA GLN A 49 -13.91 -3.30 9.70
C GLN A 49 -12.41 -3.50 9.45
N SER A 50 -11.77 -2.63 8.65
CA SER A 50 -10.40 -2.80 8.16
C SER A 50 -9.39 -3.02 9.29
N ALA A 51 -9.40 -2.17 10.30
CA ALA A 51 -8.48 -2.27 11.45
C ALA A 51 -8.75 -3.50 12.31
N GLU A 52 -10.03 -3.86 12.53
CA GLU A 52 -10.40 -5.02 13.36
C GLU A 52 -10.04 -6.35 12.67
N TRP A 53 -10.17 -6.41 11.35
CA TRP A 53 -9.89 -7.61 10.56
C TRP A 53 -8.47 -7.64 9.98
N GLY A 54 -7.65 -6.64 10.29
CA GLY A 54 -6.25 -6.56 9.86
C GLY A 54 -6.05 -6.28 8.36
N TYR A 55 -7.04 -5.66 7.69
CA TYR A 55 -6.93 -5.32 6.26
C TYR A 55 -5.99 -4.13 6.01
N ASP A 56 -5.74 -3.32 7.03
CA ASP A 56 -4.79 -2.21 7.06
C ASP A 56 -3.34 -2.70 6.96
N THR A 57 -3.05 -3.88 7.53
CA THR A 57 -1.73 -4.51 7.53
C THR A 57 -1.59 -5.60 6.47
N ALA A 58 -2.70 -6.27 6.12
CA ALA A 58 -2.72 -7.31 5.08
C ALA A 58 -2.32 -6.74 3.72
N ARG A 59 -1.45 -7.44 3.00
CA ARG A 59 -0.98 -7.04 1.67
C ARG A 59 -1.48 -8.01 0.61
N ILE A 60 -1.78 -7.48 -0.56
CA ILE A 60 -2.18 -8.26 -1.73
C ILE A 60 -1.20 -8.02 -2.88
N ASP A 61 -0.82 -9.08 -3.54
CA ASP A 61 0.09 -9.13 -4.68
C ASP A 61 -0.56 -9.72 -5.94
N TRP A 62 -1.88 -9.83 -5.95
CA TRP A 62 -2.62 -10.44 -7.07
C TRP A 62 -2.31 -9.72 -8.38
N PRO A 63 -1.82 -10.43 -9.42
CA PRO A 63 -1.37 -9.82 -10.66
C PRO A 63 -2.42 -8.96 -11.36
N VAL A 64 -3.70 -9.32 -11.27
CA VAL A 64 -4.80 -8.54 -11.84
C VAL A 64 -4.92 -7.19 -11.13
N ILE A 65 -4.85 -7.18 -9.79
CA ILE A 65 -4.98 -5.95 -9.01
C ILE A 65 -3.75 -5.08 -9.21
N THR A 66 -2.55 -5.63 -9.03
CA THR A 66 -1.30 -4.87 -9.19
C THR A 66 -1.14 -4.30 -10.61
N SER A 67 -1.64 -5.01 -11.64
CA SER A 67 -1.63 -4.50 -13.02
C SER A 67 -2.57 -3.31 -13.24
N LEU A 68 -3.73 -3.26 -12.55
CA LEU A 68 -4.63 -2.10 -12.60
C LEU A 68 -3.97 -0.84 -12.04
N TYR A 69 -3.04 -0.98 -11.09
CA TYR A 69 -2.23 0.12 -10.57
C TYR A 69 -0.98 0.41 -11.42
N GLY A 70 -0.79 -0.30 -12.53
CA GLY A 70 0.41 -0.16 -13.37
C GLY A 70 1.70 -0.63 -12.69
N MET A 71 1.59 -1.38 -11.59
CA MET A 71 2.72 -1.90 -10.83
C MET A 71 3.33 -3.09 -11.56
N ARG A 72 4.67 -3.14 -11.63
CA ARG A 72 5.42 -4.24 -12.26
C ARG A 72 6.49 -4.73 -11.31
N ALA A 73 6.78 -6.02 -11.33
CA ALA A 73 7.93 -6.58 -10.63
C ALA A 73 9.21 -5.86 -11.07
N SER A 74 9.96 -5.38 -10.10
CA SER A 74 11.22 -4.67 -10.33
C SER A 74 12.28 -5.21 -9.38
N PRO A 75 12.96 -6.31 -9.74
CA PRO A 75 14.05 -6.81 -8.92
C PRO A 75 15.14 -5.75 -8.76
N PRO A 76 15.79 -5.71 -7.59
CA PRO A 76 16.81 -4.72 -7.30
C PRO A 76 17.95 -4.81 -8.32
N ARG A 77 18.50 -3.67 -8.69
CA ARG A 77 19.61 -3.60 -9.64
C ARG A 77 20.96 -3.62 -8.94
N GLU A 78 20.99 -3.18 -7.70
CA GLU A 78 22.20 -2.99 -6.90
C GLU A 78 22.10 -3.78 -5.58
N GLY A 79 23.26 -4.12 -5.06
CA GLY A 79 23.42 -4.80 -3.78
C GLY A 79 24.83 -4.61 -3.27
N PHE A 80 25.14 -5.19 -2.12
CA PHE A 80 26.48 -5.16 -1.52
C PHE A 80 27.12 -6.52 -1.63
N THR A 81 28.44 -6.55 -1.75
CA THR A 81 29.23 -7.79 -1.79
C THR A 81 30.32 -7.79 -0.74
N ALA A 82 30.52 -8.94 -0.09
CA ALA A 82 31.61 -9.15 0.86
C ALA A 82 32.19 -10.57 0.69
N GLY A 83 33.27 -10.66 -0.08
CA GLY A 83 33.84 -11.95 -0.50
C GLY A 83 32.90 -12.69 -1.48
N ASP A 84 32.45 -13.88 -1.10
CA ASP A 84 31.53 -14.73 -1.82
C ASP A 84 30.06 -14.47 -1.50
N ALA A 85 29.77 -13.67 -0.46
CA ALA A 85 28.42 -13.29 -0.07
C ALA A 85 27.96 -12.02 -0.78
N TRP A 86 26.66 -11.97 -1.10
CA TRP A 86 26.01 -10.81 -1.64
C TRP A 86 24.68 -10.52 -0.91
N LEU A 87 24.39 -9.26 -0.74
CA LEU A 87 23.20 -8.74 -0.06
C LEU A 87 22.44 -7.85 -1.01
N ALA A 88 21.12 -7.99 -1.03
CA ALA A 88 20.25 -7.07 -1.75
C ALA A 88 18.91 -6.91 -1.05
N ARG A 89 18.25 -5.78 -1.26
CA ARG A 89 16.89 -5.53 -0.80
C ARG A 89 15.90 -5.81 -1.92
N GLY A 90 14.91 -6.67 -1.65
CA GLY A 90 13.82 -7.00 -2.57
C GLY A 90 12.48 -6.71 -1.90
N GLY A 91 11.80 -5.64 -2.33
CA GLY A 91 10.58 -5.19 -1.64
C GLY A 91 10.88 -4.67 -0.23
N ASP A 92 10.20 -5.24 0.75
CA ASP A 92 10.38 -4.88 2.17
C ASP A 92 11.45 -5.74 2.87
N ASP A 93 11.91 -6.81 2.22
CA ASP A 93 12.83 -7.79 2.80
C ASP A 93 14.27 -7.59 2.31
N VAL A 94 15.22 -8.09 3.11
CA VAL A 94 16.64 -8.13 2.76
C VAL A 94 17.07 -9.58 2.56
N PHE A 95 17.82 -9.80 1.49
CA PHE A 95 18.25 -11.14 1.04
C PHE A 95 19.75 -11.28 1.11
N LEU A 96 20.20 -12.36 1.72
CA LEU A 96 21.60 -12.80 1.69
C LEU A 96 21.72 -14.01 0.78
N ASN A 97 22.52 -13.90 -0.27
CA ASN A 97 22.75 -14.98 -1.26
C ASN A 97 21.44 -15.53 -1.90
N GLY A 98 20.41 -14.66 -1.99
CA GLY A 98 19.10 -15.03 -2.56
C GLY A 98 18.10 -15.63 -1.57
N ALA A 99 18.48 -15.87 -0.31
CA ALA A 99 17.60 -16.29 0.75
C ALA A 99 17.17 -15.09 1.64
N PRO A 100 15.90 -14.97 2.03
CA PRO A 100 15.48 -13.91 2.94
C PRO A 100 16.15 -14.08 4.31
N ILE A 101 16.53 -12.95 4.92
CA ILE A 101 17.01 -12.94 6.30
C ILE A 101 15.78 -12.94 7.20
N ASP A 102 15.62 -13.99 8.02
CA ASP A 102 14.50 -14.11 8.97
C ASP A 102 14.70 -13.22 10.19
N TYR A 103 14.88 -11.93 9.95
CA TYR A 103 15.05 -10.89 10.94
C TYR A 103 14.69 -9.53 10.34
N PRO A 104 14.07 -8.63 11.08
CA PRO A 104 13.73 -7.30 10.57
C PRO A 104 15.00 -6.48 10.34
N VAL A 105 15.42 -6.36 9.10
CA VAL A 105 16.59 -5.58 8.69
C VAL A 105 16.15 -4.26 8.11
N GLY A 106 16.63 -3.15 8.65
CA GLY A 106 16.44 -1.83 8.07
C GLY A 106 17.10 -1.70 6.69
N GLU A 107 17.08 -0.50 6.12
CA GLU A 107 17.73 -0.24 4.82
C GLU A 107 19.26 -0.43 4.94
N PRO A 108 19.86 -1.40 4.22
CA PRO A 108 21.31 -1.62 4.26
C PRO A 108 22.06 -0.46 3.64
N VAL A 109 23.09 0.02 4.31
CA VAL A 109 24.06 1.02 3.81
C VAL A 109 25.40 0.42 3.45
N GLY A 110 25.62 -0.85 3.79
CA GLY A 110 26.84 -1.59 3.44
C GLY A 110 26.89 -2.97 4.06
N MET A 111 27.78 -3.81 3.53
CA MET A 111 28.09 -5.14 4.06
C MET A 111 29.59 -5.40 3.98
N ILE A 112 30.17 -5.90 5.05
CA ILE A 112 31.56 -6.36 5.08
C ILE A 112 31.66 -7.75 5.69
N ARG A 113 32.80 -8.41 5.46
CA ARG A 113 33.22 -9.62 6.17
C ARG A 113 34.43 -9.27 7.06
N SER A 114 34.42 -9.73 8.31
CA SER A 114 35.53 -9.53 9.21
C SER A 114 35.67 -10.69 10.19
N ASP A 115 36.91 -10.98 10.59
CA ASP A 115 37.27 -11.96 11.60
C ASP A 115 37.64 -11.27 12.96
N ALA A 116 37.35 -9.98 13.09
CA ALA A 116 37.73 -9.18 14.28
C ALA A 116 37.11 -9.71 15.58
N SER A 117 36.02 -10.46 15.51
CA SER A 117 35.40 -11.12 16.69
C SER A 117 36.02 -12.46 17.05
N GLY A 118 37.08 -12.92 16.36
CA GLY A 118 37.66 -14.24 16.49
C GLY A 118 36.96 -15.33 15.65
N GLN A 119 35.90 -14.99 14.95
CA GLN A 119 35.24 -15.84 13.99
C GLN A 119 34.83 -15.00 12.76
N THR A 120 34.71 -15.64 11.62
CA THR A 120 34.30 -14.94 10.39
C THR A 120 32.81 -14.62 10.42
N LEU A 121 32.47 -13.34 10.53
CA LEU A 121 31.09 -12.85 10.48
C LEU A 121 30.89 -11.90 9.30
N LEU A 122 29.64 -11.82 8.86
CA LEU A 122 29.15 -10.78 7.96
C LEU A 122 28.50 -9.68 8.81
N TYR A 123 28.92 -8.44 8.57
CA TYR A 123 28.38 -7.26 9.21
C TYR A 123 27.57 -6.49 8.20
N ILE A 124 26.26 -6.41 8.42
CA ILE A 124 25.34 -5.60 7.62
C ILE A 124 25.08 -4.31 8.36
N ALA A 125 25.50 -3.20 7.81
CA ALA A 125 25.22 -1.89 8.37
C ALA A 125 23.86 -1.41 7.86
N THR A 126 23.01 -1.00 8.80
CA THR A 126 21.84 -0.17 8.55
C THR A 126 22.12 1.25 9.05
N ARG A 127 21.20 2.19 8.89
CA ARG A 127 21.41 3.54 9.44
C ARG A 127 21.49 3.57 10.98
N GLU A 128 20.90 2.59 11.67
CA GLU A 128 20.70 2.61 13.12
C GLU A 128 21.43 1.48 13.85
N SER A 129 21.88 0.45 13.13
CA SER A 129 22.46 -0.75 13.72
C SER A 129 23.50 -1.44 12.84
N LEU A 130 24.26 -2.35 13.42
CA LEU A 130 25.07 -3.35 12.72
C LEU A 130 24.51 -4.73 13.04
N LEU A 131 23.93 -5.39 12.06
CA LEU A 131 23.49 -6.78 12.17
C LEU A 131 24.65 -7.72 11.83
N LEU A 132 24.93 -8.64 12.72
CA LEU A 132 25.98 -9.64 12.59
C LEU A 132 25.38 -10.97 12.20
N LEU A 133 25.82 -11.53 11.08
CA LEU A 133 25.37 -12.82 10.60
C LEU A 133 26.50 -13.83 10.55
N GLN A 134 26.15 -15.07 10.84
CA GLN A 134 27.02 -16.20 10.55
C GLN A 134 27.05 -16.47 9.03
N ARG A 135 27.94 -17.34 8.61
CA ARG A 135 28.11 -17.67 7.16
C ARG A 135 26.87 -18.33 6.55
N ASP A 136 26.09 -19.02 7.36
CA ASP A 136 24.84 -19.65 6.97
C ASP A 136 23.63 -18.70 6.89
N GLY A 137 23.84 -17.42 7.24
CA GLY A 137 22.80 -16.39 7.26
C GLY A 137 22.04 -16.28 8.58
N SER A 138 22.34 -17.12 9.57
CA SER A 138 21.72 -17.00 10.89
C SER A 138 22.23 -15.75 11.61
N VAL A 139 21.32 -15.09 12.35
CA VAL A 139 21.65 -13.90 13.13
C VAL A 139 22.50 -14.31 14.32
N TYR A 140 23.67 -13.68 14.45
CA TYR A 140 24.57 -13.85 15.56
C TYR A 140 24.30 -12.81 16.65
N ASP A 141 24.21 -11.53 16.28
CA ASP A 141 23.97 -10.43 17.21
C ASP A 141 23.51 -9.17 16.41
N GLU A 142 22.99 -8.18 17.12
CA GLU A 142 22.72 -6.85 16.59
C GLU A 142 23.30 -5.78 17.52
N LEU A 143 24.24 -4.98 17.00
CA LEU A 143 24.85 -3.88 17.72
C LEU A 143 24.08 -2.60 17.47
N THR A 144 23.48 -2.08 18.54
CA THR A 144 22.75 -0.81 18.57
C THR A 144 23.36 0.13 19.61
N PRO A 145 23.03 1.41 19.66
CA PRO A 145 23.40 2.29 20.73
C PRO A 145 22.96 1.73 22.11
N PRO A 146 23.79 1.77 23.17
CA PRO A 146 25.09 2.47 23.25
C PRO A 146 26.31 1.65 22.83
N ILE A 147 26.19 0.34 22.52
CA ILE A 147 27.32 -0.49 22.10
C ILE A 147 27.91 0.03 20.78
N LEU A 148 27.09 0.35 19.85
CA LEU A 148 27.45 1.10 18.63
C LEU A 148 27.38 2.59 18.96
N PRO A 149 28.51 3.30 19.15
CA PRO A 149 28.51 4.68 19.66
C PRO A 149 28.27 5.73 18.57
N VAL A 150 27.59 5.37 17.47
CA VAL A 150 27.13 6.27 16.41
C VAL A 150 25.60 6.30 16.37
N ARG A 151 25.03 7.48 16.16
CA ARG A 151 23.58 7.63 16.07
C ARG A 151 23.03 7.28 14.67
N GLU A 152 23.85 7.53 13.67
CA GLU A 152 23.52 7.28 12.28
C GLU A 152 24.76 6.75 11.56
N VAL A 153 24.66 5.55 11.03
CA VAL A 153 25.71 4.92 10.22
C VAL A 153 25.52 5.37 8.77
N ARG A 154 26.58 5.91 8.18
CA ARG A 154 26.62 6.35 6.78
C ARG A 154 27.31 5.36 5.87
N ALA A 155 28.36 4.74 6.39
CA ALA A 155 29.12 3.72 5.67
C ALA A 155 29.77 2.74 6.63
N ILE A 156 30.06 1.55 6.14
CA ILE A 156 30.87 0.53 6.82
C ILE A 156 32.02 0.12 5.90
N GLY A 157 33.17 -0.16 6.48
CA GLY A 157 34.34 -0.60 5.74
C GLY A 157 35.28 -1.41 6.61
N THR A 158 36.43 -1.76 6.04
CA THR A 158 37.50 -2.50 6.76
C THR A 158 38.84 -1.78 6.63
N THR A 159 39.66 -1.90 7.66
CA THR A 159 41.10 -1.57 7.61
C THR A 159 41.86 -2.74 8.13
N GLY A 160 42.48 -3.53 7.25
CA GLY A 160 42.97 -4.86 7.58
C GLY A 160 41.81 -5.76 8.03
N ASN A 161 41.88 -6.30 9.27
CA ASN A 161 40.80 -7.13 9.84
C ASN A 161 39.82 -6.32 10.72
N ALA A 162 40.11 -5.04 10.96
CA ALA A 162 39.31 -4.18 11.82
C ALA A 162 38.09 -3.65 11.06
N ILE A 163 36.98 -3.47 11.78
CA ILE A 163 35.70 -2.91 11.26
C ILE A 163 35.80 -1.40 11.43
N VAL A 164 35.39 -0.67 10.39
CA VAL A 164 35.28 0.78 10.39
C VAL A 164 33.87 1.20 10.10
N VAL A 165 33.35 2.11 10.91
CA VAL A 165 32.02 2.69 10.74
C VAL A 165 32.15 4.20 10.64
N GLU A 166 31.59 4.76 9.60
CA GLU A 166 31.43 6.21 9.43
C GLU A 166 30.07 6.64 9.97
N GLY A 167 30.10 7.49 10.99
CA GLY A 167 28.93 8.17 11.52
C GLY A 167 28.75 9.56 10.92
N ALA A 168 27.78 10.31 11.45
CA ALA A 168 27.50 11.69 10.98
C ALA A 168 28.66 12.67 11.28
N GLN A 169 29.41 12.46 12.35
CA GLN A 169 30.46 13.37 12.83
C GLN A 169 31.83 12.68 12.96
N ASP A 170 31.85 11.38 13.29
CA ASP A 170 33.04 10.65 13.59
C ASP A 170 33.15 9.36 12.77
N THR A 171 34.40 8.96 12.51
CA THR A 171 34.71 7.64 11.96
C THR A 171 35.37 6.82 13.07
N LEU A 172 34.80 5.65 13.33
CA LEU A 172 35.24 4.79 14.44
C LEU A 172 35.73 3.46 13.90
N VAL A 173 36.70 2.88 14.64
CA VAL A 173 37.29 1.58 14.33
C VAL A 173 37.18 0.63 15.53
N SER A 174 36.80 -0.62 15.22
CA SER A 174 36.78 -1.72 16.18
C SER A 174 37.68 -2.86 15.70
N THR A 175 38.50 -3.39 16.63
CA THR A 175 39.37 -4.54 16.40
C THR A 175 38.90 -5.81 17.11
N ASP A 176 37.79 -5.73 17.82
CA ASP A 176 37.26 -6.81 18.69
C ASP A 176 35.78 -7.17 18.29
N GLY A 177 35.45 -7.00 17.04
CA GLY A 177 34.12 -7.40 16.53
C GLY A 177 32.99 -6.41 16.81
N GLY A 178 33.31 -5.18 17.23
CA GLY A 178 32.28 -4.15 17.50
C GLY A 178 32.00 -3.96 18.98
N LEU A 179 32.76 -4.63 19.90
CA LEU A 179 32.56 -4.49 21.34
C LEU A 179 33.14 -3.16 21.87
N ARG A 180 34.26 -2.73 21.30
CA ARG A 180 34.91 -1.46 21.66
C ARG A 180 35.23 -0.67 20.41
N TRP A 181 34.99 0.62 20.50
CA TRP A 181 35.19 1.55 19.41
C TRP A 181 36.16 2.66 19.76
N ASN A 182 37.10 2.94 18.90
CA ASN A 182 38.06 4.00 19.03
C ASN A 182 37.97 4.96 17.83
N ALA A 183 38.38 6.20 18.02
CA ALA A 183 38.45 7.14 16.91
C ALA A 183 39.40 6.60 15.84
N MET A 184 38.94 6.67 14.58
CA MET A 184 39.74 6.26 13.42
C MET A 184 40.85 7.28 13.22
N GLY A 185 42.13 6.81 13.27
CA GLY A 185 43.28 7.63 12.86
C GLY A 185 43.38 7.71 11.31
N ASN A 186 44.47 8.30 10.84
CA ASN A 186 44.77 8.38 9.41
C ASN A 186 45.19 7.00 8.85
N ARG A 187 44.23 6.17 8.46
CA ARG A 187 44.43 4.84 7.87
C ARG A 187 43.55 4.69 6.65
N ASP A 188 44.02 3.91 5.69
CA ASP A 188 43.22 3.58 4.50
C ASP A 188 42.07 2.64 4.88
N VAL A 189 40.84 2.95 4.39
CA VAL A 189 39.65 2.17 4.63
C VAL A 189 39.12 1.66 3.28
N GLN A 190 38.84 0.37 3.24
CA GLN A 190 38.13 -0.24 2.14
C GLN A 190 36.63 -0.16 2.46
N TRP A 191 35.94 0.82 1.92
CA TRP A 191 34.52 1.04 2.12
C TRP A 191 33.68 0.02 1.34
N SER A 192 32.64 -0.46 1.98
CA SER A 192 31.58 -1.21 1.31
C SER A 192 30.83 -0.27 0.37
N THR A 193 30.77 -0.65 -0.89
CA THR A 193 30.05 0.10 -1.93
C THR A 193 29.03 -0.79 -2.59
N SER A 194 27.91 -0.20 -3.03
CA SER A 194 26.95 -0.92 -3.82
C SER A 194 27.54 -1.32 -5.18
N SER A 195 27.14 -2.46 -5.67
CA SER A 195 27.55 -2.98 -6.98
C SER A 195 26.35 -3.50 -7.74
N THR A 196 26.42 -3.49 -9.07
CA THR A 196 25.35 -3.98 -9.92
C THR A 196 25.21 -5.51 -9.77
N LEU A 197 24.01 -5.97 -9.46
CA LEU A 197 23.69 -7.39 -9.40
C LEU A 197 23.70 -8.02 -10.77
N SER A 198 24.24 -9.24 -10.88
CA SER A 198 24.18 -10.03 -12.08
C SER A 198 22.74 -10.41 -12.48
N ALA A 199 22.53 -10.82 -13.72
CA ALA A 199 21.21 -11.29 -14.17
C ALA A 199 20.71 -12.45 -13.31
N ALA A 200 21.58 -13.43 -13.00
CA ALA A 200 21.23 -14.58 -12.17
C ALA A 200 20.79 -14.18 -10.75
N GLN A 201 21.49 -13.23 -10.12
CA GLN A 201 21.10 -12.71 -8.79
C GLN A 201 19.75 -12.00 -8.83
N ARG A 202 19.49 -11.22 -9.88
CA ARG A 202 18.19 -10.54 -10.04
C ARG A 202 17.05 -11.52 -10.31
N ASP A 203 17.30 -12.57 -11.08
CA ASP A 203 16.32 -13.62 -11.37
C ASP A 203 15.96 -14.39 -10.10
N MET A 204 16.91 -14.63 -9.18
CA MET A 204 16.63 -15.19 -7.85
C MET A 204 15.69 -14.31 -7.01
N LEU A 205 15.79 -12.99 -7.14
CA LEU A 205 14.97 -12.04 -6.37
C LEU A 205 13.65 -11.68 -7.06
N ALA A 206 13.47 -12.04 -8.31
CA ALA A 206 12.25 -11.71 -9.06
C ALA A 206 10.95 -12.16 -8.38
N PRO A 207 10.84 -13.36 -7.77
CA PRO A 207 9.64 -13.80 -7.07
C PRO A 207 9.30 -12.92 -5.85
N TYR A 208 10.31 -12.40 -5.18
CA TYR A 208 10.15 -11.56 -3.98
C TYR A 208 10.00 -10.07 -4.30
N SER A 209 10.21 -9.69 -5.55
CA SER A 209 10.12 -8.31 -6.03
C SER A 209 8.74 -8.01 -6.64
N MET A 210 7.76 -8.86 -6.39
CA MET A 210 6.38 -8.63 -6.81
C MET A 210 5.80 -7.46 -6.04
N PRO A 211 5.23 -6.49 -6.73
CA PRO A 211 4.64 -5.35 -6.07
C PRO A 211 3.39 -5.79 -5.30
N SER A 212 3.26 -5.30 -4.10
CA SER A 212 2.09 -5.51 -3.25
C SER A 212 1.54 -4.19 -2.75
N LEU A 213 0.27 -4.16 -2.40
CA LEU A 213 -0.37 -2.98 -1.82
C LEU A 213 -1.23 -3.41 -0.61
N PRO A 214 -1.48 -2.51 0.35
CA PRO A 214 -2.38 -2.79 1.46
C PRO A 214 -3.78 -3.14 0.94
N LEU A 215 -4.40 -4.19 1.52
CA LEU A 215 -5.74 -4.61 1.14
C LEU A 215 -6.76 -3.50 1.35
N GLU A 216 -6.64 -2.75 2.46
CA GLU A 216 -7.48 -1.58 2.73
C GLU A 216 -7.43 -0.57 1.60
N ARG A 217 -6.23 -0.26 1.08
CA ARG A 217 -6.07 0.66 -0.06
C ARG A 217 -6.82 0.17 -1.29
N ALA A 218 -6.72 -1.12 -1.61
CA ALA A 218 -7.45 -1.70 -2.73
C ALA A 218 -8.96 -1.60 -2.54
N LEU A 219 -9.47 -1.84 -1.31
CA LEU A 219 -10.88 -1.71 -0.97
C LEU A 219 -11.37 -0.26 -1.08
N LEU A 220 -10.59 0.71 -0.61
CA LEU A 220 -10.89 2.14 -0.72
C LEU A 220 -10.97 2.59 -2.19
N ASP A 221 -9.98 2.22 -2.98
CA ASP A 221 -9.92 2.60 -4.40
C ASP A 221 -11.03 1.90 -5.21
N LEU A 222 -11.40 0.70 -4.80
CA LEU A 222 -12.52 -0.04 -5.36
C LEU A 222 -13.87 0.61 -4.97
N HIS A 223 -14.04 1.03 -3.69
CA HIS A 223 -15.22 1.71 -3.19
C HIS A 223 -15.43 3.07 -3.87
N SER A 224 -14.36 3.85 -4.00
CA SER A 224 -14.41 5.18 -4.64
C SER A 224 -14.44 5.11 -6.18
N GLY A 225 -14.22 3.94 -6.77
CA GLY A 225 -14.06 3.76 -8.21
C GLY A 225 -12.67 4.14 -8.75
N GLN A 226 -11.77 4.62 -7.89
CA GLN A 226 -10.44 5.12 -8.28
C GLN A 226 -9.57 4.04 -8.91
N ILE A 227 -9.80 2.76 -8.59
CA ILE A 227 -9.13 1.63 -9.23
C ILE A 227 -9.31 1.59 -10.75
N PHE A 228 -10.40 2.18 -11.27
CA PHE A 228 -10.69 2.34 -12.70
C PHE A 228 -10.35 3.76 -13.22
N GLY A 229 -9.57 4.52 -12.44
CA GLY A 229 -9.21 5.90 -12.76
C GLY A 229 -10.37 6.89 -12.69
N ASP A 230 -10.24 8.01 -13.42
CA ASP A 230 -11.23 9.09 -13.41
C ASP A 230 -12.64 8.63 -13.85
N ALA A 231 -12.71 7.72 -14.82
CA ALA A 231 -14.00 7.19 -15.29
C ALA A 231 -14.75 6.44 -14.17
N GLY A 232 -14.07 5.62 -13.40
CA GLY A 232 -14.67 4.92 -12.25
C GLY A 232 -15.15 5.89 -11.17
N THR A 233 -14.34 6.88 -10.83
CA THR A 233 -14.69 7.92 -9.87
C THR A 233 -15.94 8.70 -10.30
N TRP A 234 -16.04 9.06 -11.58
CA TRP A 234 -17.25 9.72 -12.12
C TRP A 234 -18.49 8.84 -12.02
N VAL A 235 -18.38 7.53 -12.30
CA VAL A 235 -19.50 6.59 -12.16
C VAL A 235 -19.98 6.56 -10.70
N VAL A 236 -19.09 6.42 -9.74
CA VAL A 236 -19.45 6.40 -8.31
C VAL A 236 -20.09 7.71 -7.87
N ASN A 237 -19.57 8.86 -8.31
CA ASN A 237 -20.16 10.18 -8.05
C ASN A 237 -21.58 10.30 -8.60
N ILE A 238 -21.83 9.85 -9.84
CA ILE A 238 -23.15 9.85 -10.44
C ILE A 238 -24.12 8.96 -9.64
N VAL A 239 -23.67 7.75 -9.27
CA VAL A 239 -24.46 6.83 -8.44
C VAL A 239 -24.78 7.45 -7.08
N GLY A 240 -23.85 8.15 -6.44
CA GLY A 240 -24.06 8.88 -5.20
C GLY A 240 -25.15 9.96 -5.34
N LEU A 241 -25.07 10.79 -6.38
CA LEU A 241 -26.10 11.80 -6.67
C LEU A 241 -27.46 11.17 -6.98
N MET A 242 -27.48 10.08 -7.75
CA MET A 242 -28.71 9.33 -8.01
C MET A 242 -29.31 8.75 -6.72
N SER A 243 -28.49 8.27 -5.79
CA SER A 243 -28.95 7.73 -4.50
C SER A 243 -29.62 8.81 -3.64
N ILE A 244 -29.07 10.02 -3.59
CA ILE A 244 -29.66 11.18 -2.93
C ILE A 244 -31.02 11.51 -3.57
N TRP A 245 -31.05 11.59 -4.90
CA TRP A 245 -32.30 11.86 -5.63
C TRP A 245 -33.35 10.78 -5.39
N LEU A 246 -32.97 9.49 -5.38
CA LEU A 246 -33.85 8.38 -5.07
C LEU A 246 -34.42 8.48 -3.66
N GLY A 247 -33.59 8.82 -2.66
CA GLY A 247 -34.04 9.04 -1.29
C GLY A 247 -35.08 10.16 -1.19
N ILE A 248 -34.80 11.31 -1.76
CA ILE A 248 -35.71 12.48 -1.75
C ILE A 248 -37.01 12.19 -2.49
N SER A 249 -36.92 11.62 -3.72
CA SER A 249 -38.12 11.32 -4.52
C SER A 249 -38.96 10.20 -3.92
N GLY A 250 -38.35 9.20 -3.29
CA GLY A 250 -39.02 8.12 -2.56
C GLY A 250 -39.79 8.65 -1.35
N LEU A 251 -39.13 9.48 -0.52
CA LEU A 251 -39.76 10.11 0.63
C LEU A 251 -40.95 10.98 0.21
N TRP A 252 -40.78 11.82 -0.80
CA TRP A 252 -41.86 12.66 -1.31
C TRP A 252 -43.08 11.86 -1.81
N MET A 253 -42.83 10.75 -2.56
CA MET A 253 -43.90 9.89 -3.03
C MET A 253 -44.64 9.22 -1.87
N THR A 254 -43.93 8.74 -0.86
CA THR A 254 -44.50 8.11 0.35
C THR A 254 -45.38 9.09 1.13
N LEU A 255 -44.86 10.28 1.40
CA LEU A 255 -45.62 11.33 2.11
C LEU A 255 -46.89 11.74 1.34
N ARG A 256 -46.79 11.83 0.02
CA ARG A 256 -47.95 12.15 -0.82
C ARG A 256 -49.01 11.06 -0.76
N LEU A 257 -48.65 9.80 -0.84
CA LEU A 257 -49.56 8.66 -0.73
C LEU A 257 -50.26 8.64 0.63
N GLN A 258 -49.52 8.83 1.72
CA GLN A 258 -50.09 8.91 3.06
C GLN A 258 -51.13 10.04 3.20
N ARG A 259 -50.81 11.24 2.66
CA ARG A 259 -51.75 12.36 2.65
C ARG A 259 -53.03 12.08 1.84
N GLN A 260 -52.92 11.35 0.72
CA GLN A 260 -54.09 10.95 -0.08
C GLN A 260 -54.94 9.91 0.66
N GLN A 261 -54.34 8.92 1.30
CA GLN A 261 -55.04 7.92 2.12
C GLN A 261 -55.79 8.57 3.29
N LYS A 262 -55.13 9.48 4.04
CA LYS A 262 -55.78 10.22 5.13
C LYS A 262 -56.96 11.09 4.67
N ARG A 263 -56.88 11.66 3.47
CA ARG A 263 -58.01 12.43 2.90
C ARG A 263 -59.20 11.52 2.48
N ARG A 264 -58.92 10.34 1.93
CA ARG A 264 -59.96 9.32 1.57
C ARG A 264 -60.63 8.71 2.81
N ALA A 265 -59.90 8.55 3.93
CA ALA A 265 -60.46 8.05 5.18
C ALA A 265 -61.31 9.06 5.94
N LYS A 266 -61.27 10.37 5.57
CA LYS A 266 -62.07 11.45 6.17
C LYS A 266 -63.27 11.90 5.32
N ALA A 267 -63.36 11.37 4.08
CA ALA A 267 -64.45 11.57 3.17
C ALA A 267 -65.38 10.38 3.14
#